data_a4d120f049601dd4662954bc3399b878
#
_entry.id   a4d120f049601dd4662954bc3399b878
#
_cell.length_a   1.000
_cell.length_b   1.000
_cell.length_c   1.000
_cell.angle_alpha   90.00
_cell.angle_beta   90.00
_cell.angle_gamma   90.00
#
_symmetry.space_group_name_H-M   'P 1'
#
loop_
_entity.id
_entity.type
_entity.pdbx_description
1 polymer ?
#
loop_
_entity_poly.entity_id
_entity_poly.type
_entity_poly.pdbx_seq_one_letter_code
_entity_poly.pdbx_strand_id
1 'polypeptide(L)'
;PDRYYKVKLFEEQGFIRKACTKCGRFFWTLDASRTLCPDDGTDTYSFIGDPPTTKRFDYTQAWKQVEEFFVKNNHTSVSRYPVVCRWRDDLYFTIASIVDFQRIMGSKVVFEFPANPLVVPQTCLRFKDLENVGVTGRHFSSFCMIGQHSVPNNQGYWKDECVDLDYRLLTDQFGIKKEEVVFVEDVWSGGGSFGSSLEYFVRGLELGNAVFREFQGELGQHTTLDQKIIDMGAGLERFAWITNGTP
;
A
#
# COMPACT_ATOMS: atom_id res chain seq x y z
N PRO A 1 1.01 -16.71 13.74
CA PRO A 1 1.20 -15.37 13.16
C PRO A 1 1.48 -15.44 11.67
N ASP A 2 2.43 -16.27 11.19
CA ASP A 2 2.84 -16.40 9.77
C ASP A 2 1.69 -16.72 8.81
N ARG A 3 0.67 -17.48 9.22
CA ARG A 3 -0.50 -17.80 8.39
C ARG A 3 -1.26 -16.58 7.86
N TYR A 4 -1.12 -15.40 8.48
CA TYR A 4 -1.79 -14.19 8.06
C TYR A 4 -1.04 -13.45 6.94
N TYR A 5 0.26 -13.77 6.76
CA TYR A 5 1.16 -13.11 5.82
C TYR A 5 1.59 -14.02 4.66
N LYS A 6 1.31 -15.32 4.77
CA LYS A 6 1.65 -16.26 3.72
C LYS A 6 0.65 -16.14 2.57
N VAL A 7 1.13 -15.74 1.40
CA VAL A 7 0.38 -15.62 0.16
C VAL A 7 1.01 -16.50 -0.93
N LYS A 8 0.22 -16.91 -1.92
CA LYS A 8 0.67 -17.81 -3.01
C LYS A 8 1.89 -17.27 -3.75
N LEU A 9 1.92 -15.96 -4.02
CA LEU A 9 3.03 -15.29 -4.68
C LEU A 9 4.38 -15.64 -4.03
N PHE A 10 4.45 -15.68 -2.71
CA PHE A 10 5.72 -15.92 -2.02
C PHE A 10 6.25 -17.33 -2.28
N GLU A 11 5.39 -18.33 -2.35
CA GLU A 11 5.77 -19.70 -2.72
C GLU A 11 6.14 -19.80 -4.19
N GLU A 12 5.32 -19.23 -5.08
CA GLU A 12 5.49 -19.32 -6.53
C GLU A 12 6.75 -18.59 -7.02
N GLN A 13 7.12 -17.46 -6.41
CA GLN A 13 8.31 -16.69 -6.77
C GLN A 13 9.56 -17.06 -5.97
N GLY A 14 9.41 -17.89 -4.92
CA GLY A 14 10.54 -18.32 -4.08
C GLY A 14 10.97 -17.28 -3.04
N PHE A 15 10.07 -16.41 -2.59
CA PHE A 15 10.34 -15.52 -1.47
C PHE A 15 10.58 -16.31 -0.18
N ILE A 16 11.60 -15.90 0.57
CA ILE A 16 11.91 -16.46 1.88
C ILE A 16 11.57 -15.48 2.98
N ARG A 17 10.92 -16.00 4.04
CA ARG A 17 10.60 -15.24 5.24
C ARG A 17 11.79 -15.17 6.18
N LYS A 18 12.17 -13.97 6.60
CA LYS A 18 13.30 -13.74 7.49
C LYS A 18 12.91 -12.78 8.61
N ALA A 19 13.57 -12.90 9.76
CA ALA A 19 13.50 -11.92 10.83
C ALA A 19 14.64 -10.92 10.69
N CYS A 20 14.33 -9.63 10.76
CA CYS A 20 15.33 -8.57 10.77
C CYS A 20 16.20 -8.70 12.03
N THR A 21 17.52 -8.77 11.86
CA THR A 21 18.47 -8.93 12.97
C THR A 21 18.58 -7.70 13.87
N LYS A 22 18.09 -6.55 13.41
CA LYS A 22 18.12 -5.28 14.15
C LYS A 22 16.81 -5.00 14.90
N CYS A 23 15.65 -5.04 14.22
CA CYS A 23 14.37 -4.69 14.83
C CYS A 23 13.46 -5.88 15.14
N GLY A 24 13.79 -7.08 14.65
CA GLY A 24 13.00 -8.30 14.86
C GLY A 24 11.75 -8.43 13.98
N ARG A 25 11.35 -7.42 13.19
CA ARG A 25 10.24 -7.53 12.26
C ARG A 25 10.50 -8.59 11.20
N PHE A 26 9.47 -9.26 10.75
CA PHE A 26 9.56 -10.23 9.67
C PHE A 26 9.41 -9.56 8.31
N PHE A 27 10.16 -10.07 7.34
CA PHE A 27 10.09 -9.62 5.97
C PHE A 27 10.28 -10.78 4.99
N TRP A 28 9.85 -10.58 3.74
CA TRP A 28 9.94 -11.54 2.65
C TRP A 28 10.82 -10.97 1.55
N THR A 29 11.77 -11.76 1.09
CA THR A 29 12.78 -11.34 0.11
C THR A 29 13.21 -12.50 -0.78
N LEU A 30 13.66 -12.20 -1.99
CA LEU A 30 14.33 -13.17 -2.88
C LEU A 30 15.84 -13.28 -2.60
N ASP A 31 16.40 -12.36 -1.82
CA ASP A 31 17.82 -12.37 -1.44
C ASP A 31 18.05 -13.17 -0.15
N ALA A 32 18.60 -14.38 -0.30
CA ALA A 32 18.93 -15.25 0.84
C ALA A 32 19.99 -14.66 1.78
N SER A 33 20.84 -13.76 1.29
CA SER A 33 21.91 -13.12 2.08
C SER A 33 21.40 -11.97 2.95
N ARG A 34 20.23 -11.41 2.63
CA ARG A 34 19.66 -10.26 3.33
C ARG A 34 19.32 -10.59 4.79
N THR A 35 19.81 -9.80 5.74
CA THR A 35 19.58 -9.99 7.18
C THR A 35 18.78 -8.86 7.84
N LEU A 36 18.62 -7.73 7.15
CA LEU A 36 17.92 -6.55 7.63
C LEU A 36 16.70 -6.24 6.76
N CYS A 37 15.63 -5.80 7.39
CA CYS A 37 14.49 -5.27 6.65
C CYS A 37 14.82 -3.91 6.01
N PRO A 38 14.11 -3.49 4.96
CA PRO A 38 14.42 -2.25 4.25
C PRO A 38 14.14 -0.99 5.07
N ASP A 39 13.31 -1.07 6.11
CA ASP A 39 12.94 0.06 6.96
C ASP A 39 14.02 0.40 8.03
N ASP A 40 15.02 -0.46 8.20
CA ASP A 40 16.14 -0.25 9.16
C ASP A 40 17.26 0.68 8.65
N GLY A 41 17.08 1.30 7.51
CA GLY A 41 17.93 2.36 7.00
C GLY A 41 19.22 1.91 6.31
N THR A 42 19.43 0.60 6.11
CA THR A 42 20.63 0.09 5.40
C THR A 42 20.57 0.28 3.89
N ASP A 43 19.38 0.32 3.31
CA ASP A 43 19.17 0.53 1.88
C ASP A 43 18.77 1.96 1.54
N THR A 44 18.90 2.90 2.48
CA THR A 44 18.29 4.24 2.40
C THR A 44 18.53 4.89 1.05
N TYR A 45 17.50 4.88 0.21
CA TYR A 45 17.42 5.55 -1.07
C TYR A 45 18.57 5.23 -2.04
N SER A 46 19.02 3.98 -2.07
CA SER A 46 20.07 3.53 -3.00
C SER A 46 19.64 3.61 -4.48
N PHE A 47 18.40 3.95 -4.75
CA PHE A 47 17.90 4.26 -6.09
C PHE A 47 18.29 5.67 -6.60
N ILE A 48 18.75 6.59 -5.74
CA ILE A 48 19.21 7.92 -6.15
C ILE A 48 20.46 7.78 -6.99
N GLY A 49 20.41 8.24 -8.23
CA GLY A 49 21.49 8.09 -9.22
C GLY A 49 21.54 6.73 -9.92
N ASP A 50 20.87 5.70 -9.37
CA ASP A 50 20.80 4.35 -9.96
C ASP A 50 19.39 3.75 -9.76
N PRO A 51 18.37 4.22 -10.49
CA PRO A 51 17.01 3.74 -10.31
C PRO A 51 16.84 2.26 -10.70
N PRO A 52 15.93 1.52 -10.02
CA PRO A 52 15.75 0.06 -10.18
C PRO A 52 15.10 -0.35 -11.51
N THR A 53 14.83 0.61 -12.38
CA THR A 53 14.21 0.39 -13.70
C THR A 53 14.80 1.34 -14.73
N THR A 54 14.77 0.94 -15.99
CA THR A 54 15.14 1.80 -17.13
C THR A 54 13.99 2.71 -17.58
N LYS A 55 12.76 2.40 -17.14
CA LYS A 55 11.57 3.23 -17.43
C LYS A 55 11.63 4.51 -16.58
N ARG A 56 11.19 5.61 -17.17
CA ARG A 56 11.13 6.94 -16.51
C ARG A 56 9.72 7.47 -16.64
N PHE A 57 9.12 7.86 -15.52
CA PHE A 57 7.77 8.38 -15.50
C PHE A 57 7.70 9.64 -14.66
N ASP A 58 7.14 10.71 -15.22
CA ASP A 58 6.69 11.83 -14.41
C ASP A 58 5.44 11.42 -13.58
N TYR A 59 5.00 12.33 -12.72
CA TYR A 59 3.85 12.11 -11.85
C TYR A 59 2.57 11.70 -12.61
N THR A 60 2.27 12.37 -13.73
CA THR A 60 1.08 12.09 -14.53
C THR A 60 1.21 10.78 -15.29
N GLN A 61 2.40 10.52 -15.82
CA GLN A 61 2.70 9.25 -16.51
C GLN A 61 2.65 8.07 -15.53
N ALA A 62 3.18 8.23 -14.33
CA ALA A 62 3.11 7.19 -13.31
C ALA A 62 1.65 6.81 -12.98
N TRP A 63 0.76 7.80 -12.81
CA TRP A 63 -0.66 7.52 -12.63
C TRP A 63 -1.26 6.76 -13.82
N LYS A 64 -0.99 7.18 -15.04
CA LYS A 64 -1.49 6.47 -16.23
C LYS A 64 -1.05 5.00 -16.26
N GLN A 65 0.19 4.72 -15.88
CA GLN A 65 0.67 3.33 -15.79
C GLN A 65 -0.11 2.52 -14.75
N VAL A 66 -0.37 3.11 -13.59
CA VAL A 66 -1.17 2.48 -12.52
C VAL A 66 -2.61 2.23 -12.99
N GLU A 67 -3.26 3.26 -13.54
CA GLU A 67 -4.63 3.18 -14.02
C GLU A 67 -4.80 2.13 -15.11
N GLU A 68 -3.95 2.16 -16.15
CA GLU A 68 -3.95 1.19 -17.25
C GLU A 68 -3.77 -0.25 -16.75
N PHE A 69 -2.84 -0.45 -15.80
CA PHE A 69 -2.59 -1.76 -15.22
C PHE A 69 -3.83 -2.28 -14.47
N PHE A 70 -4.40 -1.50 -13.56
CA PHE A 70 -5.54 -1.94 -12.77
C PHE A 70 -6.81 -2.10 -13.60
N VAL A 71 -7.07 -1.21 -14.56
CA VAL A 71 -8.21 -1.36 -15.50
C VAL A 71 -8.08 -2.64 -16.33
N LYS A 72 -6.89 -2.95 -16.83
CA LYS A 72 -6.60 -4.21 -17.55
C LYS A 72 -6.81 -5.45 -16.66
N ASN A 73 -6.66 -5.29 -15.34
CA ASN A 73 -6.91 -6.33 -14.34
C ASN A 73 -8.28 -6.16 -13.66
N ASN A 74 -9.30 -5.76 -14.42
CA ASN A 74 -10.73 -5.72 -14.05
C ASN A 74 -11.09 -4.74 -12.92
N HIS A 75 -10.28 -3.72 -12.63
CA HIS A 75 -10.65 -2.66 -11.70
C HIS A 75 -11.38 -1.52 -12.42
N THR A 76 -12.32 -0.93 -11.71
CA THR A 76 -12.92 0.34 -12.15
C THR A 76 -12.05 1.50 -11.68
N SER A 77 -11.58 2.35 -12.60
CA SER A 77 -10.94 3.61 -12.24
C SER A 77 -11.99 4.61 -11.75
N VAL A 78 -11.83 5.10 -10.53
CA VAL A 78 -12.76 6.03 -9.88
C VAL A 78 -12.09 7.40 -9.76
N SER A 79 -12.82 8.46 -10.07
CA SER A 79 -12.35 9.82 -9.88
C SER A 79 -12.11 10.14 -8.40
N ARG A 80 -11.07 10.93 -8.13
CA ARG A 80 -10.77 11.39 -6.76
C ARG A 80 -11.92 12.18 -6.14
N TYR A 81 -12.10 12.01 -4.84
CA TYR A 81 -13.02 12.81 -4.04
C TYR A 81 -12.38 14.14 -3.60
N PRO A 82 -13.18 15.11 -3.13
CA PRO A 82 -12.66 16.35 -2.57
C PRO A 82 -11.73 16.08 -1.38
N VAL A 83 -10.67 16.88 -1.26
CA VAL A 83 -9.76 16.82 -0.10
C VAL A 83 -10.47 17.23 1.20
N VAL A 84 -11.44 18.15 1.13
CA VAL A 84 -12.31 18.49 2.26
C VAL A 84 -13.35 17.38 2.42
N CYS A 85 -13.24 16.62 3.50
CA CYS A 85 -14.08 15.46 3.77
C CYS A 85 -15.45 15.89 4.32
N ARG A 86 -16.42 16.12 3.43
CA ARG A 86 -17.77 16.60 3.82
C ARG A 86 -18.77 15.49 4.13
N TRP A 87 -18.41 14.24 3.95
CA TRP A 87 -19.27 13.06 4.19
C TRP A 87 -18.95 12.34 5.50
N ARG A 88 -18.00 12.89 6.27
CA ARG A 88 -17.61 12.40 7.59
C ARG A 88 -17.37 13.57 8.54
N ASP A 89 -18.22 13.75 9.52
CA ASP A 89 -18.17 14.87 10.45
C ASP A 89 -16.99 14.82 11.42
N ASP A 90 -16.34 13.65 11.57
CA ASP A 90 -15.19 13.41 12.42
C ASP A 90 -13.84 13.73 11.72
N LEU A 91 -13.84 14.04 10.42
CA LEU A 91 -12.67 14.36 9.63
C LEU A 91 -12.83 15.68 8.87
N TYR A 92 -11.83 16.56 8.98
CA TYR A 92 -11.77 17.76 8.13
C TYR A 92 -11.25 17.45 6.72
N PHE A 93 -10.25 16.58 6.64
CA PHE A 93 -9.56 16.27 5.38
C PHE A 93 -9.54 14.78 5.10
N THR A 94 -9.54 14.44 3.82
CA THR A 94 -9.28 13.09 3.35
C THR A 94 -7.81 12.75 3.61
N ILE A 95 -7.58 11.77 4.48
CA ILE A 95 -6.24 11.35 4.94
C ILE A 95 -5.76 10.05 4.31
N ALA A 96 -6.65 9.33 3.64
CA ALA A 96 -6.39 8.09 2.91
C ALA A 96 -7.49 7.85 1.88
N SER A 97 -7.20 7.12 0.82
CA SER A 97 -8.16 6.81 -0.25
C SER A 97 -9.40 6.06 0.24
N ILE A 98 -9.24 5.18 1.23
CA ILE A 98 -10.38 4.43 1.80
C ILE A 98 -11.43 5.32 2.46
N VAL A 99 -11.04 6.52 2.91
CA VAL A 99 -11.97 7.49 3.53
C VAL A 99 -13.06 7.91 2.56
N ASP A 100 -12.81 7.92 1.26
CA ASP A 100 -13.78 8.27 0.22
C ASP A 100 -15.03 7.39 0.29
N PHE A 101 -14.84 6.15 0.67
CA PHE A 101 -15.87 5.10 0.69
C PHE A 101 -16.42 4.81 2.09
N GLN A 102 -16.01 5.58 3.10
CA GLN A 102 -16.50 5.46 4.47
C GLN A 102 -17.66 6.39 4.74
N ARG A 103 -18.68 5.88 5.45
CA ARG A 103 -19.81 6.67 5.97
C ARG A 103 -19.96 6.39 7.46
N ILE A 104 -20.43 7.36 8.21
CA ILE A 104 -20.79 7.19 9.63
C ILE A 104 -22.30 6.91 9.74
N MET A 105 -22.62 5.73 10.24
CA MET A 105 -24.01 5.35 10.54
C MET A 105 -24.14 5.03 12.03
N GLY A 106 -24.64 6.00 12.79
CA GLY A 106 -24.60 5.96 14.26
C GLY A 106 -23.16 5.99 14.77
N SER A 107 -22.74 4.95 15.49
CA SER A 107 -21.35 4.80 15.98
C SER A 107 -20.45 3.92 15.10
N LYS A 108 -20.95 3.47 13.94
CA LYS A 108 -20.24 2.53 13.08
C LYS A 108 -19.76 3.19 11.79
N VAL A 109 -18.55 2.79 11.35
CA VAL A 109 -18.08 3.08 10.00
C VAL A 109 -18.58 1.98 9.07
N VAL A 110 -19.32 2.36 8.04
CA VAL A 110 -19.75 1.47 6.96
C VAL A 110 -19.05 1.86 5.66
N PHE A 111 -18.93 0.92 4.75
CA PHE A 111 -18.23 1.12 3.49
C PHE A 111 -19.19 1.05 2.31
N GLU A 112 -19.15 2.08 1.46
CA GLU A 112 -19.95 2.20 0.24
C GLU A 112 -19.01 2.34 -0.95
N PHE A 113 -18.74 1.24 -1.64
CA PHE A 113 -17.88 1.25 -2.82
C PHE A 113 -18.72 1.42 -4.09
N PRO A 114 -18.37 2.37 -5.00
CA PRO A 114 -19.08 2.57 -6.27
C PRO A 114 -18.81 1.44 -7.28
N ALA A 115 -17.76 0.68 -7.08
CA ALA A 115 -17.37 -0.49 -7.86
C ALA A 115 -16.52 -1.44 -7.01
N ASN A 116 -16.41 -2.69 -7.42
CA ASN A 116 -15.60 -3.70 -6.75
C ASN A 116 -15.03 -4.71 -7.77
N PRO A 117 -13.71 -4.78 -7.96
CA PRO A 117 -12.68 -3.95 -7.33
C PRO A 117 -12.55 -2.56 -7.99
N LEU A 118 -11.85 -1.64 -7.32
CA LEU A 118 -11.60 -0.30 -7.83
C LEU A 118 -10.18 0.21 -7.56
N VAL A 119 -9.77 1.24 -8.34
CA VAL A 119 -8.55 2.02 -8.12
C VAL A 119 -8.88 3.51 -8.16
N VAL A 120 -8.25 4.31 -7.29
CA VAL A 120 -8.49 5.75 -7.16
C VAL A 120 -7.19 6.52 -6.88
N PRO A 121 -6.95 7.70 -7.55
CA PRO A 121 -5.81 8.57 -7.25
C PRO A 121 -6.23 9.65 -6.25
N GLN A 122 -6.34 9.33 -4.96
CA GLN A 122 -6.88 10.25 -3.97
C GLN A 122 -5.83 11.23 -3.44
N THR A 123 -6.07 12.53 -3.59
CA THR A 123 -5.28 13.56 -2.93
C THR A 123 -5.61 13.58 -1.43
N CYS A 124 -4.57 13.42 -0.61
CA CYS A 124 -4.67 13.34 0.84
C CYS A 124 -3.92 14.51 1.50
N LEU A 125 -4.39 14.92 2.69
CA LEU A 125 -3.69 15.83 3.57
C LEU A 125 -3.41 15.15 4.91
N ARG A 126 -2.13 15.16 5.33
CA ARG A 126 -1.70 14.67 6.64
C ARG A 126 -0.77 15.67 7.31
N PHE A 127 -1.02 15.93 8.58
CA PHE A 127 -0.23 16.86 9.39
C PHE A 127 0.49 16.17 10.56
N LYS A 128 0.67 14.85 10.43
CA LYS A 128 1.57 14.09 11.31
C LYS A 128 2.99 14.17 10.76
N ASP A 129 3.97 14.02 11.65
CA ASP A 129 5.40 13.97 11.30
C ASP A 129 5.86 15.17 10.46
N LEU A 130 5.34 16.37 10.74
CA LEU A 130 5.64 17.60 10.00
C LEU A 130 7.13 17.95 10.03
N GLU A 131 7.84 17.57 11.07
CA GLU A 131 9.30 17.74 11.20
C GLU A 131 10.10 16.94 10.16
N ASN A 132 9.50 15.91 9.57
CA ASN A 132 10.10 15.10 8.53
C ASN A 132 9.81 15.60 7.10
N VAL A 133 8.84 16.50 6.95
CA VAL A 133 8.48 17.08 5.65
C VAL A 133 9.61 17.97 5.13
N GLY A 134 10.07 17.70 3.89
CA GLY A 134 11.20 18.39 3.29
C GLY A 134 12.58 17.89 3.77
N VAL A 135 12.63 16.94 4.72
CA VAL A 135 13.86 16.37 5.27
C VAL A 135 14.13 15.00 4.69
N THR A 136 13.12 14.12 4.73
CA THR A 136 13.29 12.70 4.37
C THR A 136 13.04 12.39 2.90
N GLY A 137 12.51 13.33 2.13
CA GLY A 137 12.09 13.12 0.74
C GLY A 137 10.81 12.27 0.59
N ARG A 138 10.39 11.53 1.62
CA ARG A 138 9.21 10.63 1.59
C ARG A 138 8.00 11.11 2.38
N HIS A 139 8.15 12.18 3.17
CA HIS A 139 7.07 12.77 3.96
C HIS A 139 6.54 14.03 3.30
N PHE A 140 5.24 14.06 3.06
CA PHE A 140 4.52 15.16 2.44
C PHE A 140 3.30 15.52 3.29
N SER A 141 3.00 16.80 3.44
CA SER A 141 1.73 17.27 4.02
C SER A 141 0.56 17.09 3.04
N SER A 142 0.83 17.16 1.73
CA SER A 142 -0.11 16.87 0.64
C SER A 142 0.49 15.87 -0.32
N PHE A 143 -0.22 14.79 -0.63
CA PHE A 143 0.25 13.73 -1.52
C PHE A 143 -0.92 13.02 -2.19
N CYS A 144 -0.66 12.30 -3.26
CA CYS A 144 -1.64 11.45 -3.90
C CYS A 144 -1.46 9.99 -3.46
N MET A 145 -2.49 9.44 -2.84
CA MET A 145 -2.55 8.02 -2.53
C MET A 145 -3.22 7.26 -3.67
N ILE A 146 -2.49 6.35 -4.28
CA ILE A 146 -3.07 5.30 -5.10
C ILE A 146 -3.84 4.39 -4.14
N GLY A 147 -5.16 4.33 -4.27
CA GLY A 147 -5.99 3.41 -3.51
C GLY A 147 -6.44 2.24 -4.37
N GLN A 148 -6.10 1.01 -3.97
CA GLN A 148 -6.65 -0.20 -4.54
C GLN A 148 -7.55 -0.83 -3.49
N HIS A 149 -8.84 -0.95 -3.80
CA HIS A 149 -9.82 -1.45 -2.84
C HIS A 149 -10.62 -2.60 -3.44
N SER A 150 -10.81 -3.63 -2.62
CA SER A 150 -11.62 -4.79 -2.98
C SER A 150 -12.33 -5.36 -1.75
N VAL A 151 -13.51 -5.87 -1.99
CA VAL A 151 -14.28 -6.68 -1.03
C VAL A 151 -14.31 -8.09 -1.57
N PRO A 152 -13.85 -9.10 -0.81
CA PRO A 152 -13.83 -10.49 -1.26
C PRO A 152 -15.26 -11.07 -1.35
N ASN A 153 -15.83 -10.99 -2.52
CA ASN A 153 -17.10 -11.58 -2.90
C ASN A 153 -17.01 -12.10 -4.36
N ASN A 154 -18.11 -12.37 -5.00
CA ASN A 154 -18.12 -12.90 -6.38
C ASN A 154 -17.48 -11.98 -7.44
N GLN A 155 -17.27 -10.71 -7.12
CA GLN A 155 -16.68 -9.71 -8.02
C GLN A 155 -15.29 -9.25 -7.61
N GLY A 156 -14.97 -9.37 -6.32
CA GLY A 156 -13.69 -8.93 -5.75
C GLY A 156 -12.77 -10.10 -5.36
N TYR A 157 -11.66 -9.78 -4.73
CA TYR A 157 -10.60 -10.71 -4.37
C TYR A 157 -10.06 -10.45 -2.96
N TRP A 158 -9.15 -11.30 -2.50
CA TRP A 158 -8.49 -11.22 -1.21
C TRP A 158 -6.95 -11.19 -1.35
N LYS A 159 -6.24 -11.47 -0.29
CA LYS A 159 -4.79 -11.29 -0.11
C LYS A 159 -3.93 -11.79 -1.27
N ASP A 160 -4.17 -13.01 -1.73
CA ASP A 160 -3.33 -13.64 -2.75
C ASP A 160 -3.29 -12.79 -4.03
N GLU A 161 -4.47 -12.39 -4.50
CA GLU A 161 -4.56 -11.60 -5.73
C GLU A 161 -4.13 -10.14 -5.52
N CYS A 162 -4.39 -9.57 -4.32
CA CYS A 162 -3.90 -8.23 -4.00
C CYS A 162 -2.38 -8.14 -4.11
N VAL A 163 -1.68 -9.04 -3.43
CA VAL A 163 -0.20 -9.01 -3.39
C VAL A 163 0.40 -9.37 -4.74
N ASP A 164 -0.24 -10.27 -5.50
CA ASP A 164 0.16 -10.58 -6.88
C ASP A 164 0.01 -9.35 -7.79
N LEU A 165 -1.10 -8.65 -7.71
CA LEU A 165 -1.33 -7.41 -8.47
C LEU A 165 -0.31 -6.33 -8.12
N ASP A 166 -0.04 -6.09 -6.85
CA ASP A 166 0.95 -5.11 -6.41
C ASP A 166 2.35 -5.48 -6.91
N TYR A 167 2.72 -6.76 -6.80
CA TYR A 167 4.00 -7.25 -7.31
C TYR A 167 4.12 -7.09 -8.83
N ARG A 168 3.11 -7.47 -9.60
CA ARG A 168 3.09 -7.30 -11.06
C ARG A 168 3.04 -5.84 -11.51
N LEU A 169 2.37 -4.97 -10.74
CA LEU A 169 2.45 -3.53 -10.98
C LEU A 169 3.90 -3.05 -10.93
N LEU A 170 4.66 -3.47 -9.92
CA LEU A 170 6.07 -3.09 -9.77
C LEU A 170 6.94 -3.73 -10.87
N THR A 171 6.81 -5.02 -11.10
CA THR A 171 7.73 -5.78 -11.96
C THR A 171 7.38 -5.68 -13.44
N ASP A 172 6.13 -5.89 -13.82
CA ASP A 172 5.72 -5.94 -15.23
C ASP A 172 5.47 -4.52 -15.76
N GLN A 173 4.69 -3.72 -15.00
CA GLN A 173 4.28 -2.39 -15.48
C GLN A 173 5.40 -1.36 -15.32
N PHE A 174 5.99 -1.25 -14.12
CA PHE A 174 7.07 -0.31 -13.84
C PHE A 174 8.46 -0.85 -14.22
N GLY A 175 8.61 -2.14 -14.44
CA GLY A 175 9.86 -2.77 -14.88
C GLY A 175 10.92 -2.84 -13.78
N ILE A 176 10.51 -2.82 -12.52
CA ILE A 176 11.39 -3.00 -11.37
C ILE A 176 11.82 -4.47 -11.32
N LYS A 177 13.09 -4.74 -11.11
CA LYS A 177 13.58 -6.11 -10.99
C LYS A 177 12.98 -6.79 -9.78
N LYS A 178 12.56 -8.03 -9.94
CA LYS A 178 11.87 -8.80 -8.89
C LYS A 178 12.69 -8.94 -7.60
N GLU A 179 14.02 -9.03 -7.72
CA GLU A 179 14.94 -9.16 -6.60
C GLU A 179 15.04 -7.90 -5.73
N GLU A 180 14.59 -6.76 -6.26
CA GLU A 180 14.58 -5.48 -5.56
C GLU A 180 13.35 -5.31 -4.64
N VAL A 181 12.31 -6.14 -4.83
CA VAL A 181 11.06 -6.03 -4.07
C VAL A 181 11.17 -6.79 -2.76
N VAL A 182 10.88 -6.11 -1.67
CA VAL A 182 10.85 -6.68 -0.32
C VAL A 182 9.52 -6.36 0.33
N PHE A 183 8.86 -7.36 0.92
CA PHE A 183 7.64 -7.16 1.69
C PHE A 183 7.94 -7.24 3.18
N VAL A 184 7.42 -6.29 3.97
CA VAL A 184 7.58 -6.26 5.44
C VAL A 184 6.23 -6.52 6.09
N GLU A 185 6.23 -7.43 7.08
CA GLU A 185 5.02 -7.75 7.85
C GLU A 185 4.74 -6.67 8.89
N ASP A 186 3.48 -6.20 8.93
CA ASP A 186 3.01 -5.30 9.97
C ASP A 186 1.53 -5.58 10.31
N VAL A 187 1.03 -4.89 11.32
CA VAL A 187 -0.38 -4.91 11.73
C VAL A 187 -0.92 -3.49 11.70
N TRP A 188 -1.88 -3.26 10.82
CA TRP A 188 -2.57 -1.98 10.78
C TRP A 188 -3.80 -2.00 11.69
N SER A 189 -4.02 -0.91 12.44
CA SER A 189 -5.19 -0.72 13.29
C SER A 189 -5.71 0.71 13.19
N GLY A 190 -7.01 0.87 13.02
CA GLY A 190 -7.67 2.17 12.94
C GLY A 190 -9.16 2.08 12.69
N GLY A 191 -9.91 3.09 13.17
CA GLY A 191 -11.36 3.15 12.95
C GLY A 191 -12.15 1.95 13.52
N GLY A 192 -11.68 1.37 14.64
CA GLY A 192 -12.34 0.22 15.29
C GLY A 192 -12.14 -1.12 14.58
N SER A 193 -11.27 -1.19 13.60
CA SER A 193 -10.89 -2.42 12.91
C SER A 193 -9.38 -2.57 12.77
N PHE A 194 -8.91 -3.79 12.54
CA PHE A 194 -7.50 -4.07 12.31
C PHE A 194 -7.32 -5.28 11.39
N GLY A 195 -6.08 -5.46 10.94
CA GLY A 195 -5.69 -6.62 10.15
C GLY A 195 -4.21 -6.68 9.88
N SER A 196 -3.76 -7.80 9.32
CA SER A 196 -2.40 -7.91 8.82
C SER A 196 -2.17 -6.94 7.67
N SER A 197 -0.95 -6.43 7.54
CA SER A 197 -0.56 -5.63 6.39
C SER A 197 0.81 -6.07 5.85
N LEU A 198 1.00 -5.85 4.56
CA LEU A 198 2.26 -6.07 3.87
C LEU A 198 2.70 -4.76 3.24
N GLU A 199 3.72 -4.16 3.81
CA GLU A 199 4.40 -3.00 3.25
C GLU A 199 5.36 -3.47 2.16
N TYR A 200 5.38 -2.85 0.99
CA TYR A 200 6.32 -3.21 -0.06
C TYR A 200 7.32 -2.09 -0.34
N PHE A 201 8.57 -2.48 -0.34
CA PHE A 201 9.74 -1.61 -0.45
C PHE A 201 10.56 -1.94 -1.68
N VAL A 202 11.19 -0.92 -2.23
CA VAL A 202 12.25 -1.05 -3.23
C VAL A 202 13.39 -0.11 -2.84
N ARG A 203 14.60 -0.65 -2.67
CA ARG A 203 15.82 0.10 -2.32
C ARG A 203 15.65 1.09 -1.17
N GLY A 204 14.99 0.65 -0.10
CA GLY A 204 14.78 1.43 1.12
C GLY A 204 13.64 2.45 1.06
N LEU A 205 12.92 2.55 -0.06
CA LEU A 205 11.72 3.36 -0.17
C LEU A 205 10.48 2.47 -0.07
N GLU A 206 9.64 2.70 0.93
CA GLU A 206 8.29 2.16 0.99
C GLU A 206 7.46 2.77 -0.15
N LEU A 207 6.95 1.95 -1.04
CA LEU A 207 6.09 2.39 -2.14
C LEU A 207 4.62 2.31 -1.78
N GLY A 208 4.23 1.30 -1.02
CA GLY A 208 2.84 1.13 -0.60
C GLY A 208 2.68 0.10 0.51
N ASN A 209 1.47 0.03 1.02
CA ASN A 209 1.06 -0.86 2.10
C ASN A 209 -0.30 -1.48 1.79
N ALA A 210 -0.34 -2.80 1.64
CA ALA A 210 -1.56 -3.58 1.46
C ALA A 210 -2.12 -3.98 2.83
N VAL A 211 -3.19 -3.33 3.27
CA VAL A 211 -3.86 -3.61 4.52
C VAL A 211 -5.06 -4.55 4.29
N PHE A 212 -5.11 -5.62 5.04
CA PHE A 212 -6.17 -6.63 5.00
C PHE A 212 -7.08 -6.48 6.22
N ARG A 213 -8.07 -5.59 6.13
CA ARG A 213 -9.01 -5.33 7.23
C ARG A 213 -9.92 -6.54 7.42
N GLU A 214 -9.69 -7.29 8.49
CA GLU A 214 -10.34 -8.58 8.73
C GLU A 214 -11.06 -8.65 10.08
N PHE A 215 -10.63 -7.86 11.08
CA PHE A 215 -11.08 -7.95 12.45
C PHE A 215 -11.63 -6.63 12.96
N GLN A 216 -12.57 -6.70 13.91
CA GLN A 216 -13.06 -5.57 14.71
C GLN A 216 -12.83 -5.85 16.20
N GLY A 217 -12.57 -4.78 16.96
CA GLY A 217 -12.24 -4.85 18.40
C GLY A 217 -10.76 -4.64 18.65
N GLU A 218 -10.26 -5.18 19.76
CA GLU A 218 -8.86 -5.06 20.18
C GLU A 218 -8.10 -6.37 20.02
N LEU A 219 -6.79 -6.30 19.95
CA LEU A 219 -5.92 -7.47 19.90
C LEU A 219 -6.18 -8.36 21.14
N GLY A 220 -6.61 -9.60 20.92
CA GLY A 220 -6.96 -10.55 21.99
C GLY A 220 -8.45 -10.59 22.34
N GLN A 221 -9.23 -9.56 21.98
CA GLN A 221 -10.69 -9.53 22.15
C GLN A 221 -11.34 -8.99 20.87
N HIS A 222 -11.35 -9.80 19.82
CA HIS A 222 -11.83 -9.40 18.50
C HIS A 222 -12.77 -10.43 17.89
N THR A 223 -13.59 -9.96 16.98
CA THR A 223 -14.41 -10.79 16.07
C THR A 223 -14.01 -10.50 14.63
N THR A 224 -14.31 -11.43 13.74
CA THR A 224 -14.13 -11.20 12.30
C THR A 224 -15.16 -10.18 11.82
N LEU A 225 -14.74 -9.24 10.95
CA LEU A 225 -15.65 -8.33 10.27
C LEU A 225 -16.63 -9.09 9.37
N ASP A 226 -17.87 -8.68 9.33
CA ASP A 226 -18.86 -9.19 8.39
C ASP A 226 -18.42 -8.96 6.94
N GLN A 227 -17.79 -7.83 6.69
CA GLN A 227 -17.23 -7.47 5.39
C GLN A 227 -15.72 -7.22 5.53
N LYS A 228 -14.92 -8.13 5.00
CA LYS A 228 -13.47 -7.94 4.87
C LYS A 228 -13.18 -6.96 3.75
N ILE A 229 -12.10 -6.19 3.87
CA ILE A 229 -11.76 -5.15 2.91
C ILE A 229 -10.26 -5.16 2.66
N ILE A 230 -9.89 -5.10 1.38
CA ILE A 230 -8.55 -4.71 0.95
C ILE A 230 -8.48 -3.19 0.94
N ASP A 231 -7.54 -2.67 1.71
CA ASP A 231 -7.22 -1.25 1.83
C ASP A 231 -5.74 -1.04 1.51
N MET A 232 -5.40 -1.12 0.23
CA MET A 232 -4.05 -0.83 -0.23
C MET A 232 -3.92 0.66 -0.51
N GLY A 233 -2.86 1.25 0.02
CA GLY A 233 -2.45 2.62 -0.23
C GLY A 233 -1.00 2.72 -0.67
N ALA A 234 -0.73 3.40 -1.78
CA ALA A 234 0.61 3.63 -2.28
C ALA A 234 0.84 5.09 -2.66
N GLY A 235 2.07 5.58 -2.50
CA GLY A 235 2.42 6.97 -2.80
C GLY A 235 2.72 7.18 -4.28
N LEU A 236 1.88 7.92 -5.00
CA LEU A 236 2.09 8.18 -6.43
C LEU A 236 3.39 8.96 -6.68
N GLU A 237 3.71 9.92 -5.83
CA GLU A 237 4.96 10.69 -5.88
C GLU A 237 6.18 9.78 -5.73
N ARG A 238 6.09 8.75 -4.88
CA ARG A 238 7.17 7.78 -4.67
C ARG A 238 7.40 6.91 -5.91
N PHE A 239 6.36 6.54 -6.64
CA PHE A 239 6.50 5.84 -7.92
C PHE A 239 7.21 6.69 -8.98
N ALA A 240 6.85 7.96 -9.10
CA ALA A 240 7.56 8.88 -9.98
C ALA A 240 9.03 9.05 -9.55
N TRP A 241 9.26 9.22 -8.25
CA TRP A 241 10.60 9.44 -7.71
C TRP A 241 11.53 8.23 -7.92
N ILE A 242 11.07 7.03 -7.56
CA ILE A 242 11.90 5.82 -7.67
C ILE A 242 12.28 5.48 -9.11
N THR A 243 11.38 5.77 -10.06
CA THR A 243 11.67 5.54 -11.48
C THR A 243 12.65 6.54 -12.04
N ASN A 244 12.70 7.78 -11.54
CA ASN A 244 13.61 8.82 -12.01
C ASN A 244 14.97 8.77 -11.30
N GLY A 245 15.02 8.37 -10.05
CA GLY A 245 16.26 8.29 -9.28
C GLY A 245 16.95 9.66 -9.09
N THR A 246 16.18 10.75 -9.10
CA THR A 246 16.69 12.10 -8.86
C THR A 246 16.82 12.36 -7.36
N PRO A 247 17.77 13.20 -6.92
CA PRO A 247 17.87 13.66 -5.53
C PRO A 247 16.63 14.41 -5.07
#